data_a2ed7f0c1099a30e3d8b0554cd22973b
#
_entry.id   a2ed7f0c1099a30e3d8b0554cd22973b
#
_cell.length_a   1.000
_cell.length_b   1.000
_cell.length_c   1.000
_cell.angle_alpha   90.00
_cell.angle_beta   90.00
_cell.angle_gamma   90.00
#
_symmetry.space_group_name_H-M   'P 1'
#
loop_
_entity.id
_entity.type
_entity.pdbx_description
1 polymer ?
#
loop_
_entity_poly.entity_id
_entity_poly.type
_entity_poly.pdbx_seq_one_letter_code
_entity_poly.pdbx_strand_id
1 'polypeptide(L)'
;MMNIHDVRRWHGLAGASFVFFWLYLLFSGLLVNHSDMFGLYKHEIRCSWLSNWYEIPAAEPKEGYDLGKAYLSWDGDRWVLDDVFLSGSTGRPVGAVEAGGINYVATATDLFLYHSDGELFEKREKQFLPGYPILAIGKTGADVVLQTPFGVYVSEDKKNWKKTSVTGITWSYLQDLPAEARARSAEVLAPGVPLQRVIQDIHSGRIFGRYAVWFLDVISLALLGLSISGFWLYWRLR
;
A
#
# COMPACT_ATOMS: atom_id res chain seq x y z
N MET A 1 -23.58 -56.17 -4.12
CA MET A 1 -24.48 -55.05 -3.82
C MET A 1 -24.05 -54.45 -2.48
N MET A 2 -23.74 -53.15 -2.42
CA MET A 2 -23.36 -52.48 -1.17
C MET A 2 -24.59 -52.35 -0.26
N ASN A 3 -24.44 -52.80 1.00
CA ASN A 3 -25.55 -52.76 1.95
C ASN A 3 -25.83 -51.32 2.38
N ILE A 4 -27.08 -50.96 2.64
CA ILE A 4 -27.49 -49.59 3.04
C ILE A 4 -26.78 -49.15 4.32
N HIS A 5 -26.46 -50.07 5.22
CA HIS A 5 -25.67 -49.80 6.43
C HIS A 5 -24.23 -49.41 6.15
N ASP A 6 -23.63 -50.00 5.10
CA ASP A 6 -22.26 -49.63 4.70
C ASP A 6 -22.24 -48.26 4.05
N VAL A 7 -23.23 -47.93 3.21
CA VAL A 7 -23.39 -46.61 2.62
C VAL A 7 -23.53 -45.53 3.70
N ARG A 8 -24.36 -45.77 4.72
CA ARG A 8 -24.57 -44.85 5.84
C ARG A 8 -23.30 -44.63 6.64
N ARG A 9 -22.55 -45.71 6.93
CA ARG A 9 -21.27 -45.62 7.66
C ARG A 9 -20.23 -44.81 6.89
N TRP A 10 -20.05 -45.11 5.59
CA TRP A 10 -19.11 -44.38 4.75
C TRP A 10 -19.51 -42.94 4.54
N HIS A 11 -20.79 -42.63 4.35
CA HIS A 11 -21.31 -41.27 4.26
C HIS A 11 -21.01 -40.48 5.54
N GLY A 12 -21.23 -41.07 6.73
CA GLY A 12 -20.94 -40.41 7.99
C GLY A 12 -19.46 -40.13 8.20
N LEU A 13 -18.58 -41.12 7.93
CA LEU A 13 -17.13 -40.96 8.04
C LEU A 13 -16.61 -39.90 7.06
N ALA A 14 -17.02 -39.97 5.79
CA ALA A 14 -16.63 -38.99 4.79
C ALA A 14 -17.16 -37.59 5.14
N GLY A 15 -18.42 -37.49 5.57
CA GLY A 15 -19.01 -36.21 5.99
C GLY A 15 -18.22 -35.57 7.15
N ALA A 16 -17.87 -36.37 8.16
CA ALA A 16 -17.05 -35.88 9.28
C ALA A 16 -15.66 -35.43 8.83
N SER A 17 -15.04 -36.14 7.86
CA SER A 17 -13.71 -35.81 7.35
C SER A 17 -13.72 -34.52 6.51
N PHE A 18 -14.78 -34.28 5.75
CA PHE A 18 -14.88 -33.15 4.82
C PHE A 18 -15.55 -31.92 5.42
N VAL A 19 -16.05 -31.97 6.67
CA VAL A 19 -16.77 -30.86 7.31
C VAL A 19 -15.95 -29.56 7.36
N PHE A 20 -14.63 -29.67 7.61
CA PHE A 20 -13.76 -28.51 7.64
C PHE A 20 -13.63 -27.82 6.27
N PHE A 21 -13.54 -28.61 5.19
CA PHE A 21 -13.51 -28.05 3.83
C PHE A 21 -14.84 -27.42 3.46
N TRP A 22 -15.96 -28.01 3.90
CA TRP A 22 -17.28 -27.43 3.69
C TRP A 22 -17.41 -26.07 4.38
N LEU A 23 -17.01 -25.99 5.66
CA LEU A 23 -16.99 -24.72 6.40
C LEU A 23 -16.05 -23.69 5.78
N TYR A 24 -14.86 -24.11 5.36
CA TYR A 24 -13.91 -23.26 4.66
C TYR A 24 -14.50 -22.65 3.39
N LEU A 25 -15.07 -23.47 2.52
CA LEU A 25 -15.71 -23.01 1.27
C LEU A 25 -16.94 -22.14 1.56
N LEU A 26 -17.73 -22.45 2.57
CA LEU A 26 -18.88 -21.65 2.97
C LEU A 26 -18.46 -20.26 3.42
N PHE A 27 -17.57 -20.17 4.42
CA PHE A 27 -17.17 -18.88 4.97
C PHE A 27 -16.41 -18.02 3.97
N SER A 28 -15.46 -18.60 3.25
CA SER A 28 -14.72 -17.87 2.23
C SER A 28 -15.62 -17.42 1.06
N GLY A 29 -16.59 -18.25 0.65
CA GLY A 29 -17.59 -17.89 -0.34
C GLY A 29 -18.52 -16.76 0.10
N LEU A 30 -18.95 -16.75 1.37
CA LEU A 30 -19.73 -15.64 1.93
C LEU A 30 -18.95 -14.33 1.91
N LEU A 31 -17.66 -14.35 2.27
CA LEU A 31 -16.80 -13.18 2.20
C LEU A 31 -16.64 -12.67 0.77
N VAL A 32 -16.45 -13.57 -0.20
CA VAL A 32 -16.35 -13.20 -1.63
C VAL A 32 -17.65 -12.57 -2.11
N ASN A 33 -18.81 -13.17 -1.81
CA ASN A 33 -20.11 -12.69 -2.26
C ASN A 33 -20.51 -11.34 -1.63
N HIS A 34 -20.02 -11.05 -0.44
CA HIS A 34 -20.31 -9.81 0.28
C HIS A 34 -19.10 -8.86 0.35
N SER A 35 -18.16 -9.00 -0.58
CA SER A 35 -16.91 -8.22 -0.62
C SER A 35 -17.14 -6.71 -0.62
N ASP A 36 -18.18 -6.24 -1.31
CA ASP A 36 -18.55 -4.82 -1.37
C ASP A 36 -19.11 -4.32 -0.03
N MET A 37 -19.96 -5.13 0.62
CA MET A 37 -20.52 -4.80 1.93
C MET A 37 -19.44 -4.67 3.01
N PHE A 38 -18.42 -5.53 2.96
CA PHE A 38 -17.28 -5.48 3.88
C PHE A 38 -16.19 -4.51 3.42
N GLY A 39 -16.33 -3.87 2.25
CA GLY A 39 -15.35 -2.94 1.72
C GLY A 39 -13.98 -3.57 1.45
N LEU A 40 -13.92 -4.86 1.14
CA LEU A 40 -12.66 -5.62 1.03
C LEU A 40 -11.74 -5.08 -0.07
N TYR A 41 -12.29 -4.41 -1.07
CA TYR A 41 -11.52 -3.77 -2.14
C TYR A 41 -10.82 -2.47 -1.69
N LYS A 42 -11.25 -1.87 -0.56
CA LYS A 42 -10.64 -0.65 0.01
C LYS A 42 -9.44 -0.96 0.89
N HIS A 43 -9.30 -2.22 1.30
CA HIS A 43 -8.22 -2.66 2.17
C HIS A 43 -7.16 -3.38 1.35
N GLU A 44 -5.91 -2.99 1.56
CA GLU A 44 -4.75 -3.61 0.93
C GLU A 44 -3.86 -4.24 1.99
N ILE A 45 -3.35 -5.43 1.68
CA ILE A 45 -2.30 -6.08 2.48
C ILE A 45 -0.96 -5.71 1.85
N ARG A 46 -0.13 -5.02 2.62
CA ARG A 46 1.21 -4.63 2.21
C ARG A 46 2.21 -5.51 2.95
N CYS A 47 2.67 -6.54 2.28
CA CYS A 47 3.77 -7.35 2.80
C CYS A 47 4.59 -7.91 1.62
N SER A 48 5.90 -7.86 1.75
CA SER A 48 6.85 -8.16 0.67
C SER A 48 6.70 -9.58 0.13
N TRP A 49 6.45 -10.60 1.00
CA TRP A 49 6.28 -11.97 0.53
C TRP A 49 5.01 -12.12 -0.33
N LEU A 50 3.92 -11.42 0.01
CA LEU A 50 2.67 -11.48 -0.74
C LEU A 50 2.81 -10.78 -2.09
N SER A 51 3.46 -9.62 -2.11
CA SER A 51 3.75 -8.91 -3.37
C SER A 51 4.63 -9.74 -4.29
N ASN A 52 5.66 -10.40 -3.74
CA ASN A 52 6.49 -11.33 -4.50
C ASN A 52 5.71 -12.54 -5.01
N TRP A 53 4.79 -13.09 -4.19
CA TRP A 53 3.92 -14.19 -4.60
C TRP A 53 3.03 -13.83 -5.79
N TYR A 54 2.55 -12.59 -5.83
CA TYR A 54 1.71 -12.07 -6.92
C TYR A 54 2.54 -11.48 -8.07
N GLU A 55 3.86 -11.60 -8.03
CA GLU A 55 4.79 -11.03 -9.04
C GLU A 55 4.53 -9.53 -9.27
N ILE A 56 4.15 -8.80 -8.22
CA ILE A 56 3.94 -7.37 -8.28
C ILE A 56 5.30 -6.69 -8.18
N PRO A 57 5.73 -5.94 -9.20
CA PRO A 57 7.02 -5.29 -9.17
C PRO A 57 7.08 -4.29 -8.01
N ALA A 58 8.14 -4.35 -7.22
CA ALA A 58 8.40 -3.34 -6.21
C ALA A 58 8.65 -1.99 -6.91
N ALA A 59 8.06 -0.92 -6.37
CA ALA A 59 8.43 0.42 -6.77
C ALA A 59 9.81 0.70 -6.14
N GLU A 60 10.88 0.68 -6.94
CA GLU A 60 12.21 1.07 -6.50
C GLU A 60 12.48 2.50 -6.98
N PRO A 61 12.29 3.51 -6.14
CA PRO A 61 12.64 4.87 -6.51
C PRO A 61 14.16 4.97 -6.69
N LYS A 62 14.60 5.36 -7.89
CA LYS A 62 16.04 5.51 -8.18
C LYS A 62 16.58 6.84 -7.72
N GLU A 63 15.74 7.87 -7.81
CA GLU A 63 16.08 9.26 -7.54
C GLU A 63 15.24 9.80 -6.39
N GLY A 64 15.78 10.79 -5.69
CA GLY A 64 15.11 11.47 -4.59
C GLY A 64 15.82 12.73 -4.17
N TYR A 65 15.39 13.32 -3.07
CA TYR A 65 15.97 14.53 -2.49
C TYR A 65 16.60 14.21 -1.15
N ASP A 66 17.82 14.71 -0.96
CA ASP A 66 18.56 14.58 0.30
C ASP A 66 18.19 15.73 1.24
N LEU A 67 17.67 15.41 2.42
CA LEU A 67 17.39 16.36 3.49
C LEU A 67 18.52 16.44 4.53
N GLY A 68 19.58 15.67 4.32
CA GLY A 68 20.76 15.57 5.20
C GLY A 68 20.66 14.42 6.21
N LYS A 69 19.52 14.17 6.82
CA LYS A 69 19.28 13.07 7.76
C LYS A 69 18.39 11.96 7.19
N ALA A 70 17.65 12.28 6.15
CA ALA A 70 16.68 11.39 5.49
C ALA A 70 16.58 11.72 4.00
N TYR A 71 16.05 10.80 3.23
CA TYR A 71 15.84 10.95 1.79
C TYR A 71 14.36 10.97 1.48
N LEU A 72 13.90 11.97 0.71
CA LEU A 72 12.55 11.98 0.14
C LEU A 72 12.56 11.24 -1.19
N SER A 73 11.72 10.25 -1.32
CA SER A 73 11.43 9.54 -2.57
C SER A 73 9.93 9.55 -2.87
N TRP A 74 9.54 9.23 -4.12
CA TRP A 74 8.11 9.09 -4.51
C TRP A 74 7.95 8.12 -5.67
N ASP A 75 6.74 7.56 -5.82
CA ASP A 75 6.36 6.62 -6.89
C ASP A 75 5.44 7.20 -7.97
N GLY A 76 5.23 8.52 -7.93
CA GLY A 76 4.27 9.25 -8.77
C GLY A 76 3.13 9.87 -7.96
N ASP A 77 2.59 9.15 -6.99
CA ASP A 77 1.47 9.59 -6.15
C ASP A 77 1.85 9.77 -4.68
N ARG A 78 2.68 8.87 -4.15
CA ARG A 78 2.99 8.79 -2.72
C ARG A 78 4.42 9.28 -2.45
N TRP A 79 4.58 10.01 -1.36
CA TRP A 79 5.88 10.47 -0.89
C TRP A 79 6.30 9.69 0.35
N VAL A 80 7.56 9.33 0.39
CA VAL A 80 8.16 8.59 1.50
C VAL A 80 9.45 9.29 1.91
N LEU A 81 9.59 9.53 3.20
CA LEU A 81 10.82 10.04 3.81
C LEU A 81 11.49 8.86 4.50
N ASP A 82 12.54 8.30 3.88
CA ASP A 82 13.16 7.02 4.22
C ASP A 82 12.14 5.87 4.26
N ASP A 83 11.65 5.51 5.45
CA ASP A 83 10.65 4.48 5.72
C ASP A 83 9.31 5.04 6.22
N VAL A 84 9.17 6.37 6.25
CA VAL A 84 7.96 7.04 6.75
C VAL A 84 7.12 7.55 5.59
N PHE A 85 5.87 7.10 5.53
CA PHE A 85 4.89 7.60 4.56
C PHE A 85 4.43 9.02 4.93
N LEU A 86 4.51 9.96 3.98
CA LEU A 86 4.06 11.33 4.18
C LEU A 86 2.57 11.47 3.83
N SER A 87 1.75 11.69 4.85
CA SER A 87 0.31 11.82 4.70
C SER A 87 -0.09 13.07 3.91
N GLY A 88 -1.20 13.00 3.15
CA GLY A 88 -1.72 14.14 2.40
C GLY A 88 -0.84 14.65 1.26
N SER A 89 0.20 13.90 0.89
CA SER A 89 1.10 14.22 -0.22
C SER A 89 0.35 14.19 -1.55
N THR A 90 0.61 15.19 -2.40
CA THR A 90 0.02 15.27 -3.74
C THR A 90 0.96 15.95 -4.72
N GLY A 91 1.07 15.40 -5.92
CA GLY A 91 1.84 15.97 -7.01
C GLY A 91 3.34 15.62 -6.96
N ARG A 92 4.06 16.07 -7.98
CA ARG A 92 5.51 15.84 -8.09
C ARG A 92 6.27 16.85 -7.23
N PRO A 93 7.15 16.38 -6.32
CA PRO A 93 8.02 17.29 -5.59
C PRO A 93 9.04 17.95 -6.51
N VAL A 94 9.33 19.21 -6.28
CA VAL A 94 10.43 19.96 -6.94
C VAL A 94 11.66 20.07 -6.04
N GLY A 95 11.52 19.69 -4.77
CA GLY A 95 12.60 19.63 -3.80
C GLY A 95 12.09 19.44 -2.38
N ALA A 96 13.00 19.10 -1.49
CA ALA A 96 12.73 18.96 -0.06
C ALA A 96 13.95 19.38 0.78
N VAL A 97 13.70 19.96 1.94
CA VAL A 97 14.74 20.34 2.90
C VAL A 97 14.27 20.12 4.34
N GLU A 98 15.19 19.79 5.22
CA GLU A 98 14.96 19.84 6.67
C GLU A 98 15.49 21.16 7.19
N ALA A 99 14.64 21.93 7.88
CA ALA A 99 15.01 23.19 8.50
C ALA A 99 14.28 23.38 9.83
N GLY A 100 15.02 23.61 10.91
CA GLY A 100 14.46 23.84 12.24
C GLY A 100 13.59 22.69 12.77
N GLY A 101 13.93 21.43 12.46
CA GLY A 101 13.21 20.23 12.91
C GLY A 101 11.92 19.93 12.14
N ILE A 102 11.66 20.63 11.04
CA ILE A 102 10.50 20.42 10.16
C ILE A 102 11.01 20.04 8.79
N ASN A 103 10.35 19.04 8.17
CA ASN A 103 10.62 18.63 6.81
C ASN A 103 9.70 19.40 5.86
N TYR A 104 10.29 20.15 4.94
CA TYR A 104 9.59 20.94 3.93
C TYR A 104 9.69 20.23 2.59
N VAL A 105 8.55 20.00 1.95
CA VAL A 105 8.48 19.46 0.59
C VAL A 105 7.74 20.46 -0.28
N ALA A 106 8.37 20.91 -1.33
CA ALA A 106 7.77 21.82 -2.30
C ALA A 106 7.32 21.10 -3.55
N THR A 107 6.12 21.42 -4.03
CA THR A 107 5.67 21.18 -5.41
C THR A 107 5.72 22.50 -6.18
N ALA A 108 5.32 22.49 -7.45
CA ALA A 108 5.26 23.73 -8.23
C ALA A 108 4.29 24.77 -7.63
N THR A 109 3.26 24.33 -6.89
CA THR A 109 2.16 25.21 -6.41
C THR A 109 1.97 25.24 -4.92
N ASP A 110 2.53 24.27 -4.19
CA ASP A 110 2.28 24.08 -2.78
C ASP A 110 3.56 23.82 -2.00
N LEU A 111 3.55 24.16 -0.74
CA LEU A 111 4.60 23.84 0.22
C LEU A 111 3.98 23.05 1.37
N PHE A 112 4.48 21.85 1.58
CA PHE A 112 4.04 20.93 2.63
C PHE A 112 5.07 20.92 3.77
N LEU A 113 4.59 20.97 4.98
CA LEU A 113 5.37 20.95 6.21
C LEU A 113 5.02 19.68 6.99
N TYR A 114 6.01 18.85 7.25
CA TYR A 114 5.84 17.58 7.95
C TYR A 114 6.65 17.53 9.24
N HIS A 115 6.10 16.88 10.25
CA HIS A 115 6.86 16.41 11.40
C HIS A 115 7.79 15.24 11.00
N SER A 116 8.70 14.88 11.88
CA SER A 116 9.64 13.77 11.64
C SER A 116 8.97 12.39 11.52
N ASP A 117 7.75 12.25 12.06
CA ASP A 117 6.92 11.05 11.99
C ASP A 117 6.08 10.94 10.69
N GLY A 118 6.23 11.93 9.79
CA GLY A 118 5.51 11.97 8.51
C GLY A 118 4.09 12.53 8.59
N GLU A 119 3.65 12.99 9.76
CA GLU A 119 2.37 13.68 9.90
C GLU A 119 2.42 15.06 9.28
N LEU A 120 1.41 15.39 8.46
CA LEU A 120 1.30 16.70 7.84
C LEU A 120 0.92 17.74 8.90
N PHE A 121 1.86 18.65 9.17
CA PHE A 121 1.68 19.77 10.09
C PHE A 121 0.90 20.93 9.45
N GLU A 122 1.29 21.31 8.22
CA GLU A 122 0.69 22.43 7.50
C GLU A 122 0.86 22.24 5.99
N LYS A 123 -0.15 22.62 5.21
CA LYS A 123 -0.07 22.78 3.76
C LYS A 123 -0.27 24.24 3.41
N ARG A 124 0.67 24.83 2.67
CA ARG A 124 0.58 26.19 2.14
C ARG A 124 0.35 26.15 0.66
N GLU A 125 -0.81 26.58 0.28
CA GLU A 125 -1.20 26.71 -1.12
C GLU A 125 -0.64 27.99 -1.72
N LYS A 126 -0.67 28.08 -3.04
CA LYS A 126 -0.11 29.16 -3.87
C LYS A 126 -0.41 30.59 -3.37
N GLN A 127 -1.57 30.85 -2.76
CA GLN A 127 -1.95 32.19 -2.27
C GLN A 127 -1.13 32.64 -1.04
N PHE A 128 -0.50 31.73 -0.33
CA PHE A 128 0.34 32.00 0.84
C PHE A 128 1.84 31.94 0.53
N LEU A 129 2.19 31.73 -0.74
CA LEU A 129 3.56 31.66 -1.20
C LEU A 129 4.00 32.97 -1.86
N PRO A 130 5.32 33.27 -1.89
CA PRO A 130 5.84 34.51 -2.45
C PRO A 130 5.71 34.59 -3.98
N GLY A 131 5.32 33.49 -4.61
CA GLY A 131 5.10 33.36 -6.06
C GLY A 131 5.05 31.91 -6.48
N TYR A 132 4.53 31.69 -7.70
CA TYR A 132 4.46 30.36 -8.30
C TYR A 132 4.75 30.46 -9.81
N PRO A 133 5.21 29.37 -10.48
CA PRO A 133 5.57 28.11 -9.85
C PRO A 133 6.80 28.23 -8.95
N ILE A 134 6.88 27.37 -7.91
CA ILE A 134 8.13 27.16 -7.18
C ILE A 134 9.08 26.41 -8.11
N LEU A 135 10.28 26.94 -8.30
CA LEU A 135 11.30 26.35 -9.18
C LEU A 135 12.30 25.52 -8.39
N ALA A 136 12.61 25.93 -7.16
CA ALA A 136 13.48 25.20 -6.26
C ALA A 136 13.19 25.59 -4.81
N ILE A 137 13.55 24.69 -3.89
CA ILE A 137 13.59 24.93 -2.45
C ILE A 137 15.00 24.71 -1.94
N GLY A 138 15.43 25.51 -0.99
CA GLY A 138 16.71 25.40 -0.34
C GLY A 138 16.64 25.86 1.11
N LYS A 139 17.78 25.87 1.79
CA LYS A 139 17.90 26.39 3.15
C LYS A 139 19.14 27.25 3.32
N THR A 140 19.07 28.17 4.26
CA THR A 140 20.22 28.95 4.77
C THR A 140 20.14 28.94 6.29
N GLY A 141 21.04 28.19 6.93
CA GLY A 141 20.91 27.91 8.37
C GLY A 141 19.61 27.12 8.67
N ALA A 142 18.76 27.74 9.51
CA ALA A 142 17.44 27.17 9.88
C ALA A 142 16.29 27.73 9.02
N ASP A 143 16.55 28.61 8.08
CA ASP A 143 15.54 29.30 7.30
C ASP A 143 15.35 28.62 5.94
N VAL A 144 14.09 28.56 5.51
CA VAL A 144 13.71 27.99 4.22
C VAL A 144 13.76 29.06 3.13
N VAL A 145 14.28 28.68 1.98
CA VAL A 145 14.42 29.55 0.82
C VAL A 145 13.65 28.96 -0.36
N LEU A 146 12.85 29.79 -1.03
CA LEU A 146 12.13 29.42 -2.25
C LEU A 146 12.64 30.24 -3.42
N GLN A 147 12.86 29.58 -4.54
CA GLN A 147 13.10 30.21 -5.84
C GLN A 147 11.82 30.17 -6.66
N THR A 148 11.43 31.31 -7.19
CA THR A 148 10.28 31.48 -8.10
C THR A 148 10.71 32.30 -9.33
N PRO A 149 9.89 32.42 -10.37
CA PRO A 149 10.18 33.31 -11.50
C PRO A 149 10.36 34.80 -11.10
N PHE A 150 9.84 35.18 -9.91
CA PHE A 150 9.89 36.57 -9.43
C PHE A 150 11.08 36.85 -8.54
N GLY A 151 11.90 35.87 -8.24
CA GLY A 151 13.13 35.98 -7.46
C GLY A 151 13.26 34.89 -6.38
N VAL A 152 14.22 35.14 -5.48
CA VAL A 152 14.51 34.27 -4.34
C VAL A 152 13.92 34.89 -3.07
N TYR A 153 13.30 34.09 -2.26
CA TYR A 153 12.61 34.52 -1.04
C TYR A 153 13.02 33.64 0.14
N VAL A 154 13.24 34.23 1.28
CA VAL A 154 13.55 33.58 2.55
C VAL A 154 12.40 33.74 3.54
N SER A 155 12.12 32.72 4.32
CA SER A 155 11.14 32.77 5.42
C SER A 155 11.86 32.54 6.77
N GLU A 156 12.19 33.59 7.49
CA GLU A 156 12.83 33.53 8.81
C GLU A 156 11.86 33.05 9.91
N ASP A 157 10.60 33.48 9.83
CA ASP A 157 9.54 33.17 10.80
C ASP A 157 8.63 32.01 10.36
N LYS A 158 9.01 31.33 9.29
CA LYS A 158 8.25 30.20 8.66
C LYS A 158 6.86 30.58 8.10
N LYS A 159 6.48 31.87 8.12
CA LYS A 159 5.17 32.37 7.64
C LYS A 159 5.30 33.49 6.61
N ASN A 160 6.15 34.44 6.85
CA ASN A 160 6.32 35.60 5.98
C ASN A 160 7.54 35.42 5.08
N TRP A 161 7.40 35.86 3.85
CA TRP A 161 8.44 35.73 2.84
C TRP A 161 9.04 37.11 2.52
N LYS A 162 10.36 37.21 2.56
CA LYS A 162 11.09 38.39 2.14
C LYS A 162 11.96 38.11 0.94
N LYS A 163 11.89 38.94 -0.06
CA LYS A 163 12.81 38.86 -1.20
C LYS A 163 14.25 39.06 -0.71
N THR A 164 15.14 38.19 -1.15
CA THR A 164 16.52 38.19 -0.68
C THR A 164 17.51 37.97 -1.82
N SER A 165 18.73 38.43 -1.62
CA SER A 165 19.90 38.13 -2.44
C SER A 165 20.99 37.40 -1.62
N VAL A 166 20.57 36.67 -0.59
CA VAL A 166 21.49 35.90 0.28
C VAL A 166 22.30 34.92 -0.54
N THR A 167 23.60 34.86 -0.26
CA THR A 167 24.53 33.88 -0.78
C THR A 167 24.71 32.72 0.20
N GLY A 168 25.14 31.54 -0.25
CA GLY A 168 25.35 30.38 0.64
C GLY A 168 24.07 29.56 0.89
N ILE A 169 23.12 29.63 -0.02
CA ILE A 169 21.92 28.77 0.00
C ILE A 169 22.29 27.34 -0.39
N THR A 170 21.92 26.38 0.43
CA THR A 170 21.99 24.97 0.09
C THR A 170 20.69 24.60 -0.60
N TRP A 171 20.72 24.45 -1.92
CA TRP A 171 19.58 24.06 -2.72
C TRP A 171 19.34 22.56 -2.68
N SER A 172 18.08 22.17 -2.63
CA SER A 172 17.65 20.80 -2.83
C SER A 172 17.67 20.49 -4.33
N TYR A 173 18.23 19.36 -4.69
CA TYR A 173 18.26 18.88 -6.08
C TYR A 173 17.98 17.38 -6.12
N LEU A 174 17.43 16.96 -7.25
CA LEU A 174 17.18 15.56 -7.51
C LEU A 174 18.51 14.82 -7.72
N GLN A 175 18.71 13.73 -7.01
CA GLN A 175 19.93 12.94 -7.07
C GLN A 175 19.63 11.44 -6.95
N ASP A 176 20.59 10.61 -7.34
CA ASP A 176 20.50 9.16 -7.14
C ASP A 176 20.44 8.84 -5.65
N LEU A 177 19.48 8.01 -5.27
CA LEU A 177 19.34 7.55 -3.89
C LEU A 177 20.41 6.49 -3.58
N PRO A 178 21.03 6.54 -2.37
CA PRO A 178 21.85 5.44 -1.87
C PRO A 178 21.07 4.13 -1.83
N ALA A 179 21.76 2.99 -1.99
CA ALA A 179 21.13 1.66 -2.03
C ALA A 179 20.23 1.38 -0.79
N GLU A 180 20.69 1.81 0.39
CA GLU A 180 19.93 1.65 1.63
C GLU A 180 18.63 2.48 1.66
N ALA A 181 18.69 3.73 1.19
CA ALA A 181 17.52 4.59 1.10
C ALA A 181 16.51 4.04 0.09
N ARG A 182 16.98 3.54 -1.06
CA ARG A 182 16.13 2.86 -2.05
C ARG A 182 15.42 1.65 -1.46
N ALA A 183 16.15 0.79 -0.74
CA ALA A 183 15.58 -0.41 -0.13
C ALA A 183 14.50 -0.07 0.90
N ARG A 184 14.75 0.92 1.79
CA ARG A 184 13.76 1.38 2.79
C ARG A 184 12.50 1.95 2.12
N SER A 185 12.69 2.85 1.16
CA SER A 185 11.56 3.45 0.43
C SER A 185 10.77 2.42 -0.39
N ALA A 186 11.45 1.43 -1.00
CA ALA A 186 10.81 0.39 -1.79
C ALA A 186 9.86 -0.47 -0.94
N GLU A 187 10.21 -0.75 0.31
CA GLU A 187 9.36 -1.50 1.23
C GLU A 187 8.05 -0.76 1.53
N VAL A 188 8.13 0.55 1.79
CA VAL A 188 6.95 1.40 2.07
C VAL A 188 6.12 1.67 0.82
N LEU A 189 6.77 1.87 -0.32
CA LEU A 189 6.12 2.12 -1.60
C LEU A 189 5.60 0.84 -2.27
N ALA A 190 5.92 -0.34 -1.74
CA ALA A 190 5.44 -1.61 -2.29
C ALA A 190 3.91 -1.55 -2.48
N PRO A 191 3.40 -1.86 -3.67
CA PRO A 191 1.97 -1.87 -3.92
C PRO A 191 1.31 -2.92 -3.06
N GLY A 192 0.19 -2.56 -2.43
CA GLY A 192 -0.62 -3.49 -1.66
C GLY A 192 -1.38 -4.45 -2.54
N VAL A 193 -1.64 -5.65 -2.04
CA VAL A 193 -2.56 -6.61 -2.67
C VAL A 193 -3.95 -6.38 -2.11
N PRO A 194 -4.97 -6.11 -2.95
CA PRO A 194 -6.33 -5.92 -2.46
C PRO A 194 -6.80 -7.13 -1.65
N LEU A 195 -7.33 -6.90 -0.45
CA LEU A 195 -7.80 -7.97 0.45
C LEU A 195 -8.85 -8.85 -0.23
N GLN A 196 -9.70 -8.27 -1.07
CA GLN A 196 -10.65 -9.01 -1.90
C GLN A 196 -9.97 -10.08 -2.75
N ARG A 197 -8.87 -9.73 -3.44
CA ARG A 197 -8.10 -10.67 -4.26
C ARG A 197 -7.53 -11.81 -3.43
N VAL A 198 -6.98 -11.48 -2.26
CA VAL A 198 -6.43 -12.50 -1.34
C VAL A 198 -7.50 -13.48 -0.89
N ILE A 199 -8.69 -12.99 -0.51
CA ILE A 199 -9.82 -13.85 -0.10
C ILE A 199 -10.33 -14.71 -1.27
N GLN A 200 -10.40 -14.16 -2.47
CA GLN A 200 -10.75 -14.93 -3.68
C GLN A 200 -9.75 -16.05 -3.96
N ASP A 201 -8.45 -15.76 -3.82
CA ASP A 201 -7.39 -16.74 -4.03
C ASP A 201 -7.30 -17.78 -2.90
N ILE A 202 -7.66 -17.38 -1.67
CA ILE A 202 -7.91 -18.32 -0.58
C ILE A 202 -9.08 -19.22 -0.95
N HIS A 203 -10.24 -18.68 -1.31
CA HIS A 203 -11.44 -19.46 -1.65
C HIS A 203 -11.20 -20.46 -2.79
N SER A 204 -10.50 -20.04 -3.83
CA SER A 204 -10.18 -20.89 -4.99
C SER A 204 -8.96 -21.80 -4.80
N GLY A 205 -8.23 -21.67 -3.69
CA GLY A 205 -6.98 -22.38 -3.43
C GLY A 205 -5.76 -21.86 -4.16
N ARG A 206 -5.87 -20.83 -5.00
CA ARG A 206 -4.75 -20.27 -5.79
C ARG A 206 -3.61 -19.77 -4.93
N ILE A 207 -3.90 -19.28 -3.72
CA ILE A 207 -2.88 -18.80 -2.79
C ILE A 207 -1.87 -19.90 -2.38
N PHE A 208 -2.29 -21.17 -2.48
CA PHE A 208 -1.44 -22.34 -2.20
C PHE A 208 -0.80 -22.94 -3.46
N GLY A 209 -0.95 -22.25 -4.61
CA GLY A 209 -0.41 -22.65 -5.90
C GLY A 209 -1.40 -23.47 -6.76
N ARG A 210 -1.02 -23.70 -8.02
CA ARG A 210 -1.91 -24.29 -9.03
C ARG A 210 -2.41 -25.70 -8.71
N TYR A 211 -1.63 -26.49 -7.97
CA TYR A 211 -2.03 -27.85 -7.58
C TYR A 211 -3.12 -27.84 -6.50
N ALA A 212 -3.16 -26.83 -5.67
CA ALA A 212 -4.20 -26.68 -4.65
C ALA A 212 -5.58 -26.40 -5.26
N VAL A 213 -5.62 -25.75 -6.43
CA VAL A 213 -6.88 -25.57 -7.18
C VAL A 213 -7.48 -26.93 -7.54
N TRP A 214 -6.68 -27.81 -8.18
CA TRP A 214 -7.13 -29.17 -8.51
C TRP A 214 -7.55 -29.98 -7.28
N PHE A 215 -6.83 -29.80 -6.17
CA PHE A 215 -7.17 -30.47 -4.91
C PHE A 215 -8.54 -30.00 -4.39
N LEU A 216 -8.82 -28.69 -4.42
CA LEU A 216 -10.12 -28.15 -4.03
C LEU A 216 -11.24 -28.55 -4.99
N ASP A 217 -10.97 -28.68 -6.29
CA ASP A 217 -11.93 -29.19 -7.26
C ASP A 217 -12.35 -30.63 -6.91
N VAL A 218 -11.38 -31.50 -6.59
CA VAL A 218 -11.65 -32.87 -6.15
C VAL A 218 -12.46 -32.88 -4.86
N ILE A 219 -12.13 -32.04 -3.88
CA ILE A 219 -12.91 -31.90 -2.63
C ILE A 219 -14.33 -31.44 -2.93
N SER A 220 -14.51 -30.46 -3.81
CA SER A 220 -15.84 -29.95 -4.18
C SER A 220 -16.70 -31.04 -4.83
N LEU A 221 -16.11 -31.88 -5.71
CA LEU A 221 -16.78 -33.04 -6.28
C LEU A 221 -17.13 -34.10 -5.22
N ALA A 222 -16.25 -34.32 -4.24
CA ALA A 222 -16.52 -35.22 -3.12
C ALA A 222 -17.68 -34.69 -2.24
N LEU A 223 -17.73 -33.41 -1.97
CA LEU A 223 -18.83 -32.76 -1.23
C LEU A 223 -20.15 -32.85 -2.00
N LEU A 224 -20.14 -32.70 -3.32
CA LEU A 224 -21.30 -32.93 -4.18
C LEU A 224 -21.79 -34.38 -4.08
N GLY A 225 -20.88 -35.36 -4.17
CA GLY A 225 -21.18 -36.78 -3.98
C GLY A 225 -21.76 -37.07 -2.60
N LEU A 226 -21.23 -36.45 -1.54
CA LEU A 226 -21.79 -36.56 -0.18
C LEU A 226 -23.21 -35.99 -0.11
N SER A 227 -23.47 -34.86 -0.75
CA SER A 227 -24.80 -34.25 -0.78
C SER A 227 -25.82 -35.16 -1.48
N ILE A 228 -25.43 -35.71 -2.62
CA ILE A 228 -26.29 -36.64 -3.38
C ILE A 228 -26.54 -37.92 -2.58
N SER A 229 -25.49 -38.50 -1.96
CA SER A 229 -25.64 -39.74 -1.17
C SER A 229 -26.47 -39.50 0.08
N GLY A 230 -26.36 -38.35 0.73
CA GLY A 230 -27.18 -37.94 1.87
C GLY A 230 -28.65 -37.81 1.51
N PHE A 231 -28.93 -37.16 0.38
CA PHE A 231 -30.30 -37.05 -0.15
C PHE A 231 -30.88 -38.44 -0.49
N TRP A 232 -30.13 -39.33 -1.16
CA TRP A 232 -30.53 -40.68 -1.47
C TRP A 232 -30.81 -41.51 -0.21
N LEU A 233 -29.96 -41.44 0.83
CA LEU A 233 -30.15 -42.12 2.10
C LEU A 233 -31.44 -41.64 2.79
N TYR A 234 -31.68 -40.31 2.79
CA TYR A 234 -32.92 -39.75 3.35
C TYR A 234 -34.18 -40.34 2.71
N TRP A 235 -34.19 -40.47 1.37
CA TRP A 235 -35.33 -41.03 0.65
C TRP A 235 -35.51 -42.55 0.85
N ARG A 236 -34.42 -43.30 1.04
CA ARG A 236 -34.47 -44.75 1.24
C ARG A 236 -34.80 -45.17 2.67
N LEU A 237 -34.62 -44.32 3.65
CA LEU A 237 -34.86 -44.58 5.07
C LEU A 237 -36.21 -44.04 5.56
N ARG A 238 -36.96 -43.38 4.69
CA ARG A 238 -38.35 -43.03 4.86
C ARG A 238 -39.25 -44.14 4.30
#